data_f1f0892aea11c408e68501a8dcd2dbcd
#
_entry.id   f1f0892aea11c408e68501a8dcd2dbcd
#
_cell.length_a   1.000
_cell.length_b   1.000
_cell.length_c   1.000
_cell.angle_alpha   90.00
_cell.angle_beta   90.00
_cell.angle_gamma   90.00
#
_symmetry.space_group_name_H-M   'P 1'
#
loop_
_entity.id
_entity.type
_entity.pdbx_description
1 polymer ?
#
loop_
_entity_poly.entity_id
_entity_poly.type
_entity_poly.pdbx_seq_one_letter_code
_entity_poly.pdbx_strand_id
1 'polypeptide(L)'
;MPTINQLIRTKRGKKVRNSKSPVLGIGFNSKDKVRTDNRSPQMRGVCTRVSTKTPKKPNSALRKVCRVKLSNGYEVTCYIPGEGHNLQEHSVVLIRGGRVKDLIGVRYHIIRGTLDTAGIDKRRQGRSKYGTKRPK
;
A
#
# COMPACT_ATOMS: atom_id res chain seq x y z
N MET A 1 14.36 17.27 -35.77
CA MET A 1 13.36 18.04 -34.99
C MET A 1 12.20 18.44 -35.91
N PRO A 2 10.95 18.23 -35.50
CA PRO A 2 9.82 18.65 -36.29
C PRO A 2 9.68 20.18 -36.30
N THR A 3 9.21 20.72 -37.44
CA THR A 3 8.94 22.14 -37.56
C THR A 3 7.65 22.54 -36.85
N ILE A 4 7.47 23.84 -36.62
CA ILE A 4 6.26 24.38 -35.96
C ILE A 4 4.99 23.97 -36.74
N ASN A 5 5.04 24.02 -38.08
CA ASN A 5 3.91 23.63 -38.92
C ASN A 5 3.57 22.14 -38.78
N GLN A 6 4.56 21.30 -38.64
CA GLN A 6 4.35 19.85 -38.39
C GLN A 6 3.74 19.60 -37.03
N LEU A 7 4.15 20.32 -35.96
CA LEU A 7 3.61 20.21 -34.64
C LEU A 7 2.14 20.64 -34.54
N ILE A 8 1.74 21.66 -35.28
CA ILE A 8 0.35 22.15 -35.34
C ILE A 8 -0.59 21.09 -35.90
N ARG A 9 -0.13 20.31 -36.89
CA ARG A 9 -0.92 19.24 -37.52
C ARG A 9 -1.09 18.02 -36.65
N THR A 10 -0.20 17.78 -35.67
CA THR A 10 -0.20 16.61 -34.83
C THR A 10 -0.88 16.92 -33.52
N LYS A 11 -1.94 16.20 -33.19
CA LYS A 11 -2.54 16.28 -31.84
C LYS A 11 -1.60 15.71 -30.83
N ARG A 12 -1.35 16.45 -29.75
CA ARG A 12 -0.58 15.92 -28.62
C ARG A 12 -1.42 14.88 -27.88
N GLY A 13 -0.89 13.68 -27.78
CA GLY A 13 -1.48 12.65 -26.93
C GLY A 13 -1.36 13.04 -25.45
N LYS A 14 -2.42 12.85 -24.70
CA LYS A 14 -2.36 13.00 -23.24
C LYS A 14 -1.51 11.87 -22.67
N LYS A 15 -0.50 12.23 -21.85
CA LYS A 15 0.27 11.23 -21.14
C LYS A 15 -0.62 10.51 -20.13
N VAL A 16 -0.72 9.21 -20.25
CA VAL A 16 -1.44 8.39 -19.29
C VAL A 16 -0.55 8.23 -18.05
N ARG A 17 -1.09 8.62 -16.90
CA ARG A 17 -0.39 8.44 -15.63
C ARG A 17 -0.56 7.00 -15.15
N ASN A 18 0.56 6.32 -14.93
CA ASN A 18 0.54 4.99 -14.34
C ASN A 18 0.30 5.09 -12.83
N SER A 19 -0.48 4.15 -12.30
CA SER A 19 -0.72 4.05 -10.88
C SER A 19 0.60 3.74 -10.14
N LYS A 20 0.80 4.38 -9.00
CA LYS A 20 1.92 4.06 -8.09
C LYS A 20 1.64 2.80 -7.26
N SER A 21 0.41 2.32 -7.27
CA SER A 21 -0.04 1.12 -6.55
C SER A 21 -0.73 0.15 -7.52
N PRO A 22 0.01 -0.44 -8.47
CA PRO A 22 -0.60 -1.21 -9.56
C PRO A 22 -1.34 -2.46 -9.10
N VAL A 23 -0.92 -3.08 -8.02
CA VAL A 23 -1.52 -4.32 -7.52
C VAL A 23 -2.97 -4.11 -7.07
N LEU A 24 -3.32 -2.92 -6.59
CA LEU A 24 -4.70 -2.59 -6.17
C LEU A 24 -5.66 -2.46 -7.36
N GLY A 25 -5.15 -2.33 -8.57
CA GLY A 25 -5.95 -2.26 -9.78
C GLY A 25 -6.20 -3.60 -10.45
N ILE A 26 -5.71 -4.70 -9.90
CA ILE A 26 -5.79 -6.03 -10.50
C ILE A 26 -6.70 -6.92 -9.64
N GLY A 27 -7.76 -7.45 -10.25
CA GLY A 27 -8.61 -8.48 -9.65
C GLY A 27 -8.33 -9.84 -10.27
N PHE A 28 -9.03 -10.85 -9.78
CA PHE A 28 -8.92 -12.20 -10.29
C PHE A 28 -10.29 -12.87 -10.29
N ASN A 29 -10.70 -13.37 -11.45
CA ASN A 29 -11.91 -14.17 -11.58
C ASN A 29 -11.55 -15.64 -11.38
N SER A 30 -11.97 -16.21 -10.24
CA SER A 30 -11.63 -17.58 -9.88
C SER A 30 -12.34 -18.64 -10.73
N LYS A 31 -13.52 -18.32 -11.28
CA LYS A 31 -14.26 -19.21 -12.14
C LYS A 31 -13.55 -19.42 -13.49
N ASP A 32 -13.18 -18.34 -14.14
CA ASP A 32 -12.53 -18.35 -15.45
C ASP A 32 -11.01 -18.37 -15.37
N LYS A 33 -10.45 -18.25 -14.14
CA LYS A 33 -9.01 -18.21 -13.87
C LYS A 33 -8.27 -17.13 -14.66
N VAL A 34 -8.92 -15.97 -14.85
CA VAL A 34 -8.40 -14.86 -15.64
C VAL A 34 -8.24 -13.63 -14.75
N ARG A 35 -7.24 -12.82 -15.00
CA ARG A 35 -7.07 -11.52 -14.34
C ARG A 35 -8.10 -10.53 -14.84
N THR A 36 -8.67 -9.79 -13.92
CA THR A 36 -9.63 -8.73 -14.25
C THR A 36 -9.07 -7.37 -13.88
N ASP A 37 -9.55 -6.33 -14.55
CA ASP A 37 -9.19 -4.95 -14.25
C ASP A 37 -10.23 -4.41 -13.24
N ASN A 38 -9.86 -4.38 -11.97
CA ASN A 38 -10.73 -3.97 -10.88
C ASN A 38 -10.01 -3.00 -9.96
N ARG A 39 -10.27 -1.71 -10.11
CA ARG A 39 -9.65 -0.67 -9.31
C ARG A 39 -10.29 -0.59 -7.92
N SER A 40 -9.47 -0.79 -6.90
CA SER A 40 -9.88 -0.73 -5.50
C SER A 40 -8.98 0.19 -4.71
N PRO A 41 -9.52 1.07 -3.83
CA PRO A 41 -8.67 1.93 -2.99
C PRO A 41 -7.99 1.15 -1.87
N GLN A 42 -8.58 0.08 -1.40
CA GLN A 42 -8.01 -0.83 -0.40
C GLN A 42 -8.19 -2.27 -0.84
N MET A 43 -7.40 -3.17 -0.26
CA MET A 43 -7.50 -4.60 -0.53
C MET A 43 -7.15 -5.40 0.72
N ARG A 44 -7.88 -6.47 0.92
CA ARG A 44 -7.64 -7.40 2.02
C ARG A 44 -6.54 -8.38 1.68
N GLY A 45 -5.74 -8.73 2.69
CA GLY A 45 -4.69 -9.73 2.54
C GLY A 45 -4.36 -10.40 3.87
N VAL A 46 -3.47 -11.37 3.79
CA VAL A 46 -2.99 -12.13 4.94
C VAL A 46 -1.47 -11.92 5.06
N CYS A 47 -0.99 -11.63 6.25
CA CYS A 47 0.44 -11.48 6.50
C CYS A 47 1.14 -12.83 6.36
N THR A 48 2.16 -12.89 5.52
CA THR A 48 3.01 -14.08 5.36
C THR A 48 4.27 -13.99 6.18
N ARG A 49 4.78 -12.79 6.40
CA ARG A 49 5.99 -12.54 7.20
C ARG A 49 5.96 -11.12 7.77
N VAL A 50 6.32 -10.99 9.02
CA VAL A 50 6.49 -9.68 9.68
C VAL A 50 7.95 -9.50 10.04
N SER A 51 8.54 -8.37 9.68
CA SER A 51 9.95 -8.10 9.91
C SER A 51 10.21 -6.59 10.04
N THR A 52 11.47 -6.25 10.20
CA THR A 52 11.92 -4.86 10.18
C THR A 52 12.82 -4.62 8.99
N LYS A 53 12.88 -3.39 8.53
CA LYS A 53 13.72 -2.99 7.40
C LYS A 53 14.40 -1.67 7.71
N THR A 54 15.69 -1.58 7.38
CA THR A 54 16.42 -0.32 7.51
C THR A 54 16.08 0.62 6.37
N PRO A 55 15.92 1.93 6.63
CA PRO A 55 15.69 2.89 5.57
C PRO A 55 16.97 3.15 4.77
N LYS A 56 16.82 3.76 3.62
CA LYS A 56 17.97 4.18 2.82
C LYS A 56 18.64 5.42 3.44
N LYS A 57 19.92 5.61 3.11
CA LYS A 57 20.67 6.80 3.55
C LYS A 57 19.93 8.11 3.14
N PRO A 58 19.97 9.18 3.93
CA PRO A 58 20.74 9.38 5.16
C PRO A 58 20.03 8.95 6.45
N ASN A 59 18.87 8.31 6.38
CA ASN A 59 18.08 7.95 7.54
C ASN A 59 18.56 6.64 8.18
N SER A 60 18.30 6.49 9.46
CA SER A 60 18.58 5.28 10.22
C SER A 60 17.45 5.01 11.21
N ALA A 61 16.91 3.81 11.17
CA ALA A 61 15.87 3.34 12.08
C ALA A 61 15.58 1.86 11.79
N LEU A 62 14.72 1.25 12.60
CA LEU A 62 14.13 -0.06 12.30
C LEU A 62 12.66 0.15 11.93
N ARG A 63 12.36 0.17 10.64
CA ARG A 63 11.00 0.32 10.13
C ARG A 63 10.28 -1.02 10.12
N LYS A 64 9.07 -1.05 10.67
CA LYS A 64 8.27 -2.29 10.74
C LYS A 64 7.56 -2.48 9.39
N VAL A 65 7.79 -3.63 8.79
CA VAL A 65 7.17 -4.00 7.52
C VAL A 65 6.64 -5.42 7.58
N CYS A 66 5.71 -5.74 6.71
CA CYS A 66 5.24 -7.11 6.54
C CYS A 66 5.05 -7.43 5.07
N ARG A 67 5.17 -8.70 4.74
CA ARG A 67 4.74 -9.19 3.44
C ARG A 67 3.31 -9.69 3.55
N VAL A 68 2.48 -9.27 2.62
CA VAL A 68 1.05 -9.57 2.62
C VAL A 68 0.68 -10.22 1.30
N LYS A 69 0.04 -11.38 1.37
CA LYS A 69 -0.57 -12.02 0.21
C LYS A 69 -2.00 -11.51 0.08
N LEU A 70 -2.27 -10.82 -1.02
CA LEU A 70 -3.56 -10.19 -1.28
C LEU A 70 -4.59 -11.18 -1.80
N SER A 71 -5.85 -10.81 -1.73
CA SER A 71 -6.97 -11.61 -2.23
C SER A 71 -6.90 -11.88 -3.74
N ASN A 72 -6.19 -11.07 -4.49
CA ASN A 72 -5.94 -11.27 -5.94
C ASN A 72 -4.75 -12.21 -6.25
N GLY A 73 -4.10 -12.78 -5.24
CA GLY A 73 -2.98 -13.70 -5.39
C GLY A 73 -1.59 -13.07 -5.39
N TYR A 74 -1.48 -11.75 -5.46
CA TYR A 74 -0.21 -11.04 -5.41
C TYR A 74 0.32 -10.90 -3.99
N GLU A 75 1.63 -10.92 -3.85
CA GLU A 75 2.31 -10.69 -2.58
C GLU A 75 3.10 -9.39 -2.63
N VAL A 76 2.86 -8.52 -1.65
CA VAL A 76 3.47 -7.19 -1.60
C VAL A 76 4.06 -6.91 -0.23
N THR A 77 5.03 -6.01 -0.16
CA THR A 77 5.59 -5.53 1.10
C THR A 77 4.86 -4.26 1.51
N CYS A 78 4.34 -4.25 2.74
CA CYS A 78 3.56 -3.15 3.30
C CYS A 78 4.24 -2.59 4.53
N TYR A 79 4.12 -1.28 4.71
CA TYR A 79 4.59 -0.59 5.91
C TYR A 79 3.52 -0.62 7.00
N ILE A 80 3.94 -0.88 8.24
CA ILE A 80 3.06 -0.86 9.40
C ILE A 80 3.22 0.50 10.09
N PRO A 81 2.25 1.43 9.95
CA PRO A 81 2.39 2.76 10.54
C PRO A 81 2.15 2.77 12.05
N GLY A 82 2.75 3.75 12.72
CA GLY A 82 2.56 3.99 14.14
C GLY A 82 3.55 3.27 15.03
N GLU A 83 3.42 3.47 16.32
CA GLU A 83 4.28 2.88 17.34
C GLU A 83 3.73 1.53 17.79
N GLY A 84 4.51 0.48 17.56
CA GLY A 84 4.14 -0.87 17.93
C GLY A 84 3.00 -1.45 17.10
N HIS A 85 2.86 -2.74 17.12
CA HIS A 85 1.79 -3.46 16.44
C HIS A 85 1.60 -4.85 17.09
N ASN A 86 0.44 -5.44 16.79
CA ASN A 86 0.12 -6.80 17.23
C ASN A 86 0.11 -7.81 16.08
N LEU A 87 0.64 -7.43 14.92
CA LEU A 87 0.63 -8.29 13.75
C LEU A 87 1.64 -9.43 13.87
N GLN A 88 1.23 -10.58 13.41
CA GLN A 88 2.02 -11.78 13.34
C GLN A 88 1.70 -12.52 12.04
N GLU A 89 2.39 -13.61 11.77
CA GLU A 89 2.10 -14.46 10.63
C GLU A 89 0.65 -14.93 10.66
N HIS A 90 0.00 -14.93 9.50
CA HIS A 90 -1.42 -15.27 9.29
C HIS A 90 -2.44 -14.23 9.79
N SER A 91 -2.02 -13.06 10.24
CA SER A 91 -2.95 -11.98 10.54
C SER A 91 -3.62 -11.44 9.27
N VAL A 92 -4.93 -11.24 9.34
CA VAL A 92 -5.69 -10.66 8.23
C VAL A 92 -5.62 -9.14 8.33
N VAL A 93 -5.23 -8.48 7.25
CA VAL A 93 -5.02 -7.03 7.23
C VAL A 93 -5.70 -6.41 6.02
N LEU A 94 -5.97 -5.10 6.12
CA LEU A 94 -6.42 -4.28 5.02
C LEU A 94 -5.31 -3.32 4.64
N ILE A 95 -4.95 -3.29 3.35
CA ILE A 95 -3.89 -2.41 2.85
C ILE A 95 -4.46 -1.30 1.97
N ARG A 96 -3.72 -0.20 1.88
CA ARG A 96 -3.97 0.90 0.96
C ARG A 96 -2.71 1.26 0.19
N GLY A 97 -2.86 2.03 -0.88
CA GLY A 97 -1.73 2.62 -1.56
C GLY A 97 -1.05 3.68 -0.71
N GLY A 98 0.17 3.98 -1.05
CA GLY A 98 0.99 4.98 -0.38
C GLY A 98 2.42 4.47 -0.22
N ARG A 99 3.36 5.18 -0.85
CA ARG A 99 4.77 4.80 -0.83
C ARG A 99 5.44 5.33 0.42
N VAL A 100 6.37 4.55 0.96
CA VAL A 100 7.30 5.02 1.99
C VAL A 100 8.61 5.44 1.28
N LYS A 101 8.93 6.71 1.35
CA LYS A 101 10.10 7.28 0.65
C LYS A 101 11.41 6.68 1.13
N ASP A 102 11.52 6.39 2.43
CA ASP A 102 12.73 5.85 3.05
C ASP A 102 12.97 4.36 2.76
N LEU A 103 11.95 3.63 2.36
CA LEU A 103 12.04 2.19 2.16
C LEU A 103 11.90 1.84 0.69
N ILE A 104 12.89 1.11 0.18
CA ILE A 104 12.90 0.70 -1.23
C ILE A 104 11.89 -0.44 -1.43
N GLY A 105 11.01 -0.30 -2.43
CA GLY A 105 10.03 -1.32 -2.80
C GLY A 105 8.79 -1.38 -1.93
N VAL A 106 8.64 -0.50 -0.95
CA VAL A 106 7.44 -0.42 -0.11
C VAL A 106 6.50 0.63 -0.67
N ARG A 107 5.41 0.19 -1.29
CA ARG A 107 4.42 1.05 -1.98
C ARG A 107 3.05 1.05 -1.31
N TYR A 108 2.90 0.32 -0.21
CA TYR A 108 1.61 0.10 0.44
C TYR A 108 1.73 0.31 1.93
N HIS A 109 0.61 0.67 2.55
CA HIS A 109 0.50 0.83 3.99
C HIS A 109 -0.60 -0.08 4.52
N ILE A 110 -0.42 -0.62 5.71
CA ILE A 110 -1.49 -1.29 6.45
C ILE A 110 -2.36 -0.24 7.12
N ILE A 111 -3.67 -0.43 7.08
CA ILE A 111 -4.65 0.44 7.74
C ILE A 111 -4.80 -0.03 9.18
N ARG A 112 -4.48 0.86 10.14
CA ARG A 112 -4.60 0.54 11.57
C ARG A 112 -6.06 0.60 12.03
N GLY A 113 -6.41 -0.28 12.95
CA GLY A 113 -7.77 -0.31 13.50
C GLY A 113 -8.77 -1.10 12.69
N THR A 114 -8.33 -1.86 11.68
CA THR A 114 -9.20 -2.69 10.83
C THR A 114 -8.79 -4.15 10.91
N LEU A 115 -9.75 -5.04 10.76
CA LEU A 115 -9.53 -6.50 10.77
C LEU A 115 -8.68 -6.91 11.98
N ASP A 116 -7.57 -7.63 11.78
CA ASP A 116 -6.70 -8.10 12.86
C ASP A 116 -5.66 -7.06 13.31
N THR A 117 -5.63 -5.89 12.71
CA THR A 117 -4.69 -4.83 13.07
C THR A 117 -5.29 -3.93 14.13
N ALA A 118 -4.72 -3.95 15.34
CA ALA A 118 -5.16 -3.07 16.41
C ALA A 118 -4.75 -1.61 16.16
N GLY A 119 -5.56 -0.66 16.64
CA GLY A 119 -5.19 0.73 16.67
C GLY A 119 -4.14 1.03 17.74
N ILE A 120 -3.66 2.26 17.78
CA ILE A 120 -2.68 2.73 18.79
C ILE A 120 -3.44 3.32 19.96
N ASP A 121 -3.34 2.71 21.14
CA ASP A 121 -4.20 3.05 22.29
C ASP A 121 -3.94 4.42 22.92
N LYS A 122 -2.69 4.86 22.94
CA LYS A 122 -2.28 6.08 23.66
C LYS A 122 -2.19 7.32 22.81
N ARG A 123 -2.57 7.24 21.55
CA ARG A 123 -2.45 8.36 20.63
C ARG A 123 -3.60 9.34 20.80
N ARG A 124 -3.28 10.64 20.88
CA ARG A 124 -4.27 11.71 21.07
C ARG A 124 -4.47 12.61 19.85
N GLN A 125 -3.46 12.70 18.98
CA GLN A 125 -3.51 13.51 17.76
C GLN A 125 -3.53 12.61 16.53
N GLY A 126 -4.32 12.99 15.52
CA GLY A 126 -4.45 12.24 14.28
C GLY A 126 -4.98 10.81 14.49
N ARG A 127 -5.89 10.63 15.41
CA ARG A 127 -6.41 9.33 15.85
C ARG A 127 -7.03 8.52 14.72
N SER A 128 -7.73 9.15 13.82
CA SER A 128 -8.38 8.46 12.69
C SER A 128 -7.38 7.78 11.77
N LYS A 129 -6.17 8.33 11.64
CA LYS A 129 -5.11 7.74 10.81
C LYS A 129 -4.51 6.48 11.40
N TYR A 130 -4.64 6.28 12.71
CA TYR A 130 -4.01 5.18 13.44
C TYR A 130 -5.03 4.28 14.16
N GLY A 131 -6.31 4.43 13.85
CA GLY A 131 -7.36 3.58 14.41
C GLY A 131 -7.56 3.73 15.91
N THR A 132 -7.31 4.92 16.47
CA THR A 132 -7.40 5.17 17.91
C THR A 132 -8.78 5.73 18.27
N LYS A 133 -9.40 5.16 19.28
CA LYS A 133 -10.67 5.63 19.80
C LYS A 133 -10.50 6.92 20.60
N ARG A 134 -11.57 7.71 20.71
CA ARG A 134 -11.57 8.93 21.52
C ARG A 134 -11.27 8.60 22.97
N PRO A 135 -10.30 9.25 23.62
CA PRO A 135 -10.06 9.05 25.05
C PRO A 135 -11.25 9.54 25.88
N LYS A 136 -11.60 8.78 26.90
CA LYS A 136 -12.66 9.15 27.86
C LYS A 136 -12.19 10.22 28.82
#